data_cb68c0b3dc27def8596eb4b4076b57f7
#
_entry.id   cb68c0b3dc27def8596eb4b4076b57f7
#
_cell.length_a   1.000
_cell.length_b   1.000
_cell.length_c   1.000
_cell.angle_alpha   90.00
_cell.angle_beta   90.00
_cell.angle_gamma   90.00
#
_symmetry.space_group_name_H-M   'P 1'
#
loop_
_entity.id
_entity.type
_entity.pdbx_description
1 polymer ?
#
loop_
_entity_poly.entity_id
_entity_poly.type
_entity_poly.pdbx_seq_one_letter_code
_entity_poly.pdbx_strand_id
1 'polypeptide(L)'
;SILFQLNGIRQEVKLRAYAQDAFTFRGKVIEKDTLIASQRPILIYDSISVAPDAHLTLAAGTRLYFHGKAGMQVHGRLSVAGSLSAPVVFRGDRTDRMFPYLPYDRLPGQWGGIRFYKTSYENHLVYADIHGGSFGIRCDSSMTDRRKLTLESSIIRQVSGNGLELTSCQAVVGNSEISNAEENCVSLLGGDYTFTHCTLANYFSWNVRKGTALQVRNEQDDIAYPLSSAIFRNCIIAGSGTDEINGGRSKNENIAFNYYFSH
;
A
#
# COMPACT_ATOMS: atom_id res chain seq x y z
N SER A 1 -37.48 -6.29 -11.56
CA SER A 1 -38.04 -7.33 -10.69
C SER A 1 -38.54 -8.51 -11.53
N ILE A 2 -38.53 -9.73 -10.95
CA ILE A 2 -39.12 -10.92 -11.54
C ILE A 2 -40.39 -11.18 -10.76
N LEU A 3 -41.49 -11.34 -11.50
CA LEU A 3 -42.84 -11.65 -10.94
C LEU A 3 -43.13 -13.14 -11.11
N PHE A 4 -43.50 -13.78 -10.00
CA PHE A 4 -43.98 -15.15 -9.99
C PHE A 4 -45.48 -15.13 -9.64
N GLN A 5 -46.29 -15.84 -10.40
CA GLN A 5 -47.71 -15.99 -10.13
C GLN A 5 -48.07 -17.47 -10.18
N LEU A 6 -48.63 -17.99 -9.08
CA LEU A 6 -49.07 -19.34 -8.96
C LEU A 6 -50.38 -19.37 -8.13
N ASN A 7 -51.45 -19.99 -8.63
CA ASN A 7 -52.73 -20.14 -7.96
C ASN A 7 -53.27 -18.83 -7.37
N GLY A 8 -53.18 -17.72 -8.11
CA GLY A 8 -53.66 -16.42 -7.66
C GLY A 8 -52.72 -15.67 -6.70
N ILE A 9 -51.66 -16.32 -6.20
CA ILE A 9 -50.66 -15.71 -5.34
C ILE A 9 -49.58 -15.09 -6.20
N ARG A 10 -49.28 -13.80 -5.98
CA ARG A 10 -48.25 -13.05 -6.67
C ARG A 10 -47.07 -12.78 -5.73
N GLN A 11 -45.85 -13.17 -6.17
CA GLN A 11 -44.61 -12.88 -5.48
C GLN A 11 -43.69 -12.09 -6.38
N GLU A 12 -42.97 -11.13 -5.82
CA GLU A 12 -42.03 -10.30 -6.52
C GLU A 12 -40.61 -10.48 -5.95
N VAL A 13 -39.65 -10.80 -6.81
CA VAL A 13 -38.25 -10.78 -6.49
C VAL A 13 -37.63 -9.50 -7.07
N LYS A 14 -37.19 -8.60 -6.20
CA LYS A 14 -36.54 -7.37 -6.61
C LYS A 14 -35.07 -7.67 -6.93
N LEU A 15 -34.70 -7.48 -8.20
CA LEU A 15 -33.30 -7.52 -8.63
C LEU A 15 -32.70 -6.11 -8.49
N ARG A 16 -31.56 -6.00 -7.82
CA ARG A 16 -30.74 -4.81 -7.79
C ARG A 16 -29.45 -5.12 -8.54
N ALA A 17 -29.13 -4.34 -9.54
CA ALA A 17 -27.87 -4.41 -10.26
C ALA A 17 -27.16 -3.06 -10.13
N TYR A 18 -25.87 -3.11 -9.86
CA TYR A 18 -25.01 -1.93 -9.89
C TYR A 18 -24.16 -2.03 -11.14
N ALA A 19 -24.29 -1.05 -12.03
CA ALA A 19 -23.45 -0.93 -13.20
C ALA A 19 -22.36 0.13 -12.93
N GLN A 20 -21.13 -0.19 -13.31
CA GLN A 20 -20.01 0.74 -13.23
C GLN A 20 -19.39 0.87 -14.62
N ASP A 21 -19.30 2.09 -15.13
CA ASP A 21 -18.54 2.37 -16.35
C ASP A 21 -17.04 2.37 -16.02
N ALA A 22 -16.35 1.29 -16.35
CA ALA A 22 -14.96 1.06 -16.03
C ALA A 22 -14.21 0.37 -17.17
N PHE A 23 -12.90 0.61 -17.25
CA PHE A 23 -12.02 -0.24 -18.04
C PHE A 23 -11.68 -1.51 -17.25
N THR A 24 -11.39 -2.60 -17.96
CA THR A 24 -11.02 -3.87 -17.33
C THR A 24 -9.67 -4.34 -17.82
N PHE A 25 -8.77 -4.63 -16.90
CA PHE A 25 -7.50 -5.33 -17.14
C PHE A 25 -7.55 -6.71 -16.49
N ARG A 26 -7.04 -7.73 -17.20
CA ARG A 26 -6.91 -9.11 -16.70
C ARG A 26 -5.50 -9.61 -16.95
N GLY A 27 -4.74 -9.87 -15.89
CA GLY A 27 -3.34 -10.31 -15.97
C GLY A 27 -2.49 -9.39 -16.85
N LYS A 28 -2.74 -8.07 -16.79
CA LYS A 28 -2.11 -7.10 -17.69
C LYS A 28 -0.63 -6.93 -17.39
N VAL A 29 0.22 -7.17 -18.38
CA VAL A 29 1.65 -6.83 -18.31
C VAL A 29 1.89 -5.54 -19.09
N ILE A 30 2.57 -4.60 -18.45
CA ILE A 30 3.08 -3.35 -19.05
C ILE A 30 4.51 -3.64 -19.49
N GLU A 31 4.73 -3.83 -20.79
CA GLU A 31 6.01 -4.24 -21.36
C GLU A 31 6.86 -3.08 -21.88
N LYS A 32 6.28 -1.89 -21.97
CA LYS A 32 6.93 -0.66 -22.44
C LYS A 32 6.39 0.54 -21.69
N ASP A 33 7.07 1.66 -21.82
CA ASP A 33 6.67 2.92 -21.23
C ASP A 33 5.22 3.24 -21.57
N THR A 34 4.40 3.40 -20.55
CA THR A 34 2.95 3.53 -20.67
C THR A 34 2.45 4.62 -19.72
N LEU A 35 1.68 5.54 -20.27
CA LEU A 35 0.91 6.51 -19.48
C LEU A 35 -0.56 6.05 -19.41
N ILE A 36 -1.07 5.96 -18.19
CA ILE A 36 -2.49 5.75 -17.92
C ILE A 36 -3.07 7.06 -17.37
N ALA A 37 -4.00 7.65 -18.11
CA ALA A 37 -4.79 8.80 -17.71
C ALA A 37 -6.26 8.47 -17.97
N SER A 38 -7.06 8.25 -16.93
CA SER A 38 -8.44 7.82 -17.08
C SER A 38 -9.37 8.48 -16.08
N GLN A 39 -10.47 9.05 -16.59
CA GLN A 39 -11.57 9.55 -15.77
C GLN A 39 -12.46 8.41 -15.25
N ARG A 40 -12.47 7.26 -15.94
CA ARG A 40 -13.20 6.06 -15.52
C ARG A 40 -12.27 5.19 -14.66
N PRO A 41 -12.80 4.51 -13.63
CA PRO A 41 -12.00 3.56 -12.86
C PRO A 41 -11.52 2.40 -13.75
N ILE A 42 -10.40 1.80 -13.36
CA ILE A 42 -9.83 0.64 -14.01
C ILE A 42 -9.98 -0.54 -13.06
N LEU A 43 -10.79 -1.52 -13.44
CA LEU A 43 -10.95 -2.78 -12.71
C LEU A 43 -9.82 -3.73 -13.07
N ILE A 44 -9.12 -4.24 -12.06
CA ILE A 44 -7.96 -5.10 -12.25
C ILE A 44 -8.25 -6.49 -11.69
N TYR A 45 -8.29 -7.48 -12.59
CA TYR A 45 -8.36 -8.90 -12.27
C TYR A 45 -7.01 -9.56 -12.53
N ASP A 46 -6.65 -10.57 -11.74
CA ASP A 46 -5.44 -11.38 -11.88
C ASP A 46 -4.12 -10.62 -11.69
N SER A 47 -4.16 -9.38 -11.26
CA SER A 47 -3.03 -8.44 -11.08
C SER A 47 -2.63 -7.66 -12.35
N ILE A 48 -1.83 -6.61 -12.12
CA ILE A 48 -1.13 -5.85 -13.14
C ILE A 48 0.37 -5.90 -12.84
N SER A 49 1.20 -6.13 -13.86
CA SER A 49 2.65 -6.19 -13.73
C SER A 49 3.32 -5.14 -14.59
N VAL A 50 4.40 -4.53 -14.10
CA VAL A 50 5.29 -3.66 -14.87
C VAL A 50 6.59 -4.43 -15.11
N ALA A 51 6.91 -4.69 -16.37
CA ALA A 51 8.11 -5.43 -16.77
C ALA A 51 9.40 -4.67 -16.37
N PRO A 52 10.56 -5.35 -16.25
CA PRO A 52 11.80 -4.74 -15.74
C PRO A 52 12.24 -3.47 -16.48
N ASP A 53 12.07 -3.43 -17.80
CA ASP A 53 12.51 -2.30 -18.65
C ASP A 53 11.38 -1.31 -18.95
N ALA A 54 10.20 -1.49 -18.34
CA ALA A 54 9.04 -0.64 -18.57
C ALA A 54 8.84 0.38 -17.46
N HIS A 55 8.29 1.53 -17.83
CA HIS A 55 7.88 2.60 -16.93
C HIS A 55 6.36 2.82 -17.03
N LEU A 56 5.64 2.55 -15.96
CA LEU A 56 4.23 2.90 -15.85
C LEU A 56 4.07 4.26 -15.17
N THR A 57 3.40 5.18 -15.84
CA THR A 57 3.01 6.47 -15.25
C THR A 57 1.49 6.50 -15.08
N LEU A 58 1.03 6.82 -13.88
CA LEU A 58 -0.38 7.03 -13.56
C LEU A 58 -0.62 8.53 -13.37
N ALA A 59 -1.46 9.11 -14.21
CA ALA A 59 -1.82 10.52 -14.14
C ALA A 59 -2.78 10.82 -12.99
N ALA A 60 -2.84 12.08 -12.57
CA ALA A 60 -3.74 12.56 -11.53
C ALA A 60 -5.20 12.15 -11.76
N GLY A 61 -5.88 11.74 -10.69
CA GLY A 61 -7.27 11.29 -10.71
C GLY A 61 -7.49 9.87 -11.23
N THR A 62 -6.43 9.15 -11.61
CA THR A 62 -6.55 7.74 -12.00
C THR A 62 -6.98 6.88 -10.80
N ARG A 63 -7.94 5.98 -11.03
CA ARG A 63 -8.48 5.09 -9.99
C ARG A 63 -8.32 3.64 -10.40
N LEU A 64 -7.57 2.87 -9.61
CA LEU A 64 -7.32 1.45 -9.83
C LEU A 64 -8.05 0.64 -8.76
N TYR A 65 -8.99 -0.19 -9.20
CA TYR A 65 -9.82 -1.03 -8.35
C TYR A 65 -9.45 -2.49 -8.57
N PHE A 66 -8.96 -3.14 -7.56
CA PHE A 66 -8.42 -4.50 -7.62
C PHE A 66 -9.44 -5.53 -7.12
N HIS A 67 -9.65 -6.57 -7.90
CA HIS A 67 -10.55 -7.66 -7.56
C HIS A 67 -9.86 -8.71 -6.69
N GLY A 68 -10.43 -8.98 -5.53
CA GLY A 68 -10.00 -10.07 -4.64
C GLY A 68 -8.51 -9.97 -4.30
N LYS A 69 -7.72 -10.99 -4.69
CA LYS A 69 -6.28 -11.05 -4.39
C LYS A 69 -5.39 -10.36 -5.42
N ALA A 70 -5.97 -9.72 -6.46
CA ALA A 70 -5.20 -8.99 -7.44
C ALA A 70 -4.38 -7.87 -6.79
N GLY A 71 -3.19 -7.61 -7.30
CA GLY A 71 -2.28 -6.57 -6.80
C GLY A 71 -1.47 -5.94 -7.92
N MET A 72 -0.55 -5.08 -7.56
CA MET A 72 0.39 -4.47 -8.49
C MET A 72 1.80 -5.00 -8.25
N GLN A 73 2.42 -5.55 -9.31
CA GLN A 73 3.75 -6.15 -9.29
C GLN A 73 4.69 -5.29 -10.14
N VAL A 74 5.66 -4.64 -9.52
CA VAL A 74 6.54 -3.68 -10.22
C VAL A 74 7.96 -4.23 -10.26
N HIS A 75 8.38 -4.68 -11.44
CA HIS A 75 9.76 -5.09 -11.72
C HIS A 75 10.56 -3.96 -12.37
N GLY A 76 9.89 -3.10 -13.14
CA GLY A 76 10.41 -1.88 -13.74
C GLY A 76 10.21 -0.66 -12.85
N ARG A 77 9.65 0.42 -13.41
CA ARG A 77 9.43 1.69 -12.70
C ARG A 77 7.94 2.04 -12.63
N LEU A 78 7.52 2.61 -11.51
CA LEU A 78 6.20 3.19 -11.31
C LEU A 78 6.31 4.67 -10.93
N SER A 79 5.63 5.53 -11.69
CA SER A 79 5.40 6.93 -11.32
C SER A 79 3.92 7.17 -11.10
N VAL A 80 3.57 7.71 -9.94
CA VAL A 80 2.23 8.16 -9.60
C VAL A 80 2.26 9.68 -9.49
N ALA A 81 1.58 10.35 -10.40
CA ALA A 81 1.58 11.80 -10.54
C ALA A 81 0.22 12.37 -10.12
N GLY A 82 -0.19 12.12 -8.87
CA GLY A 82 -1.40 12.68 -8.29
C GLY A 82 -1.27 14.15 -7.91
N SER A 83 -2.36 14.74 -7.46
CA SER A 83 -2.39 16.08 -6.85
C SER A 83 -3.36 16.07 -5.66
N LEU A 84 -3.32 17.11 -4.83
CA LEU A 84 -4.23 17.25 -3.68
C LEU A 84 -5.71 17.16 -4.08
N SER A 85 -6.09 17.77 -5.21
CA SER A 85 -7.47 17.75 -5.71
C SER A 85 -7.82 16.52 -6.55
N ALA A 86 -6.82 15.75 -7.01
CA ALA A 86 -6.98 14.59 -7.86
C ALA A 86 -5.93 13.52 -7.53
N PRO A 87 -6.00 12.88 -6.34
CA PRO A 87 -5.09 11.81 -5.98
C PRO A 87 -5.26 10.60 -6.91
N VAL A 88 -4.22 9.78 -6.99
CA VAL A 88 -4.33 8.46 -7.62
C VAL A 88 -4.74 7.45 -6.57
N VAL A 89 -5.84 6.73 -6.81
CA VAL A 89 -6.47 5.85 -5.83
C VAL A 89 -6.19 4.38 -6.15
N PHE A 90 -5.74 3.63 -5.15
CA PHE A 90 -5.54 2.18 -5.18
C PHE A 90 -6.38 1.54 -4.09
N ARG A 91 -7.36 0.72 -4.47
CA ARG A 91 -8.31 0.10 -3.52
C ARG A 91 -8.89 -1.21 -4.05
N GLY A 92 -9.62 -1.91 -3.21
CA GLY A 92 -10.47 -3.02 -3.65
C GLY A 92 -11.63 -2.55 -4.55
N ASP A 93 -12.13 -3.44 -5.39
CA ASP A 93 -13.19 -3.13 -6.37
C ASP A 93 -14.60 -3.07 -5.78
N ARG A 94 -14.79 -3.49 -4.53
CA ARG A 94 -16.10 -3.46 -3.89
C ARG A 94 -16.49 -2.03 -3.53
N THR A 95 -17.54 -1.53 -4.19
CA THR A 95 -18.13 -0.21 -3.96
C THR A 95 -19.44 -0.28 -3.15
N ASP A 96 -19.89 -1.49 -2.83
CA ASP A 96 -21.07 -1.75 -2.00
C ASP A 96 -20.76 -1.57 -0.50
N ARG A 97 -21.75 -1.86 0.32
CA ARG A 97 -21.66 -1.78 1.77
C ARG A 97 -21.92 -3.15 2.39
N MET A 98 -21.12 -3.54 3.38
CA MET A 98 -21.38 -4.71 4.21
C MET A 98 -22.62 -4.47 5.08
N PHE A 99 -22.72 -3.28 5.66
CA PHE A 99 -23.87 -2.77 6.40
C PHE A 99 -24.18 -1.33 5.96
N PRO A 100 -25.36 -0.79 6.20
CA PRO A 100 -25.72 0.58 5.79
C PRO A 100 -24.69 1.65 6.20
N TYR A 101 -24.03 1.47 7.34
CA TYR A 101 -23.01 2.38 7.88
C TYR A 101 -21.58 1.99 7.51
N LEU A 102 -21.32 0.78 6.93
CA LEU A 102 -20.00 0.23 6.70
C LEU A 102 -19.77 -0.10 5.23
N PRO A 103 -19.14 0.79 4.46
CA PRO A 103 -18.72 0.48 3.11
C PRO A 103 -17.51 -0.47 3.10
N TYR A 104 -17.45 -1.37 2.12
CA TYR A 104 -16.29 -2.26 1.92
C TYR A 104 -14.98 -1.51 1.74
N ASP A 105 -15.04 -0.28 1.28
CA ASP A 105 -13.90 0.63 1.13
C ASP A 105 -13.10 0.87 2.43
N ARG A 106 -13.74 0.67 3.58
CA ARG A 106 -13.08 0.82 4.89
C ARG A 106 -12.48 -0.47 5.42
N LEU A 107 -12.72 -1.60 4.76
CA LEU A 107 -12.26 -2.90 5.24
C LEU A 107 -10.85 -3.21 4.73
N PRO A 108 -9.95 -3.71 5.58
CA PRO A 108 -8.64 -4.20 5.15
C PRO A 108 -8.74 -5.51 4.36
N GLY A 109 -7.67 -5.91 3.67
CA GLY A 109 -7.56 -7.21 3.03
C GLY A 109 -8.39 -7.41 1.76
N GLN A 110 -8.88 -6.34 1.11
CA GLN A 110 -9.72 -6.42 -0.08
C GLN A 110 -8.94 -6.68 -1.37
N TRP A 111 -7.62 -6.45 -1.38
CA TRP A 111 -6.74 -6.66 -2.53
C TRP A 111 -5.28 -6.88 -2.11
N GLY A 112 -4.39 -7.21 -3.06
CA GLY A 112 -3.05 -7.71 -2.76
C GLY A 112 -2.02 -6.68 -2.31
N GLY A 113 -2.20 -5.37 -2.61
CA GLY A 113 -1.18 -4.33 -2.36
C GLY A 113 -0.24 -4.09 -3.53
N ILE A 114 0.78 -3.23 -3.33
CA ILE A 114 1.80 -2.87 -4.32
C ILE A 114 3.14 -3.45 -3.90
N ARG A 115 3.78 -4.25 -4.76
CA ARG A 115 5.10 -4.83 -4.50
C ARG A 115 6.13 -4.34 -5.52
N PHE A 116 7.21 -3.76 -5.01
CA PHE A 116 8.40 -3.39 -5.78
C PHE A 116 9.46 -4.50 -5.64
N TYR A 117 9.68 -5.22 -6.72
CA TYR A 117 10.62 -6.33 -6.76
C TYR A 117 12.09 -5.86 -6.77
N LYS A 118 13.03 -6.79 -6.61
CA LYS A 118 14.46 -6.50 -6.51
C LYS A 118 14.99 -5.61 -7.64
N THR A 119 14.48 -5.78 -8.86
CA THR A 119 14.91 -5.02 -10.05
C THR A 119 14.30 -3.62 -10.18
N SER A 120 13.29 -3.32 -9.36
CA SER A 120 12.54 -2.06 -9.43
C SER A 120 13.25 -0.96 -8.66
N TYR A 121 13.50 0.17 -9.31
CA TYR A 121 14.14 1.37 -8.75
C TYR A 121 13.47 2.65 -9.23
N GLU A 122 13.79 3.75 -8.57
CA GLU A 122 13.34 5.11 -8.94
C GLU A 122 11.82 5.23 -9.04
N ASN A 123 11.13 4.50 -8.18
CA ASN A 123 9.69 4.62 -8.07
C ASN A 123 9.34 5.91 -7.35
N HIS A 124 8.44 6.70 -7.92
CA HIS A 124 8.05 7.98 -7.36
C HIS A 124 6.53 8.08 -7.27
N LEU A 125 6.00 8.13 -6.04
CA LEU A 125 4.57 8.21 -5.78
C LEU A 125 4.27 9.52 -5.07
N VAL A 126 3.44 10.35 -5.73
CA VAL A 126 3.00 11.64 -5.21
C VAL A 126 1.47 11.67 -5.18
N TYR A 127 0.88 12.04 -4.05
CA TYR A 127 -0.56 12.02 -3.81
C TYR A 127 -1.22 10.69 -4.22
N ALA A 128 -0.65 9.59 -3.74
CA ALA A 128 -1.25 8.26 -3.82
C ALA A 128 -2.15 8.02 -2.58
N ASP A 129 -3.40 7.59 -2.79
CA ASP A 129 -4.27 7.06 -1.74
C ASP A 129 -4.35 5.54 -1.89
N ILE A 130 -3.67 4.81 -1.01
CA ILE A 130 -3.52 3.36 -1.03
C ILE A 130 -4.22 2.79 0.20
N HIS A 131 -5.34 2.08 0.01
CA HIS A 131 -6.09 1.59 1.16
C HIS A 131 -6.82 0.26 0.93
N GLY A 132 -7.16 -0.41 2.03
CA GLY A 132 -7.94 -1.64 2.02
C GLY A 132 -7.18 -2.87 1.52
N GLY A 133 -5.85 -2.83 1.39
CA GLY A 133 -5.04 -3.94 0.90
C GLY A 133 -4.72 -5.00 1.96
N SER A 134 -4.21 -6.14 1.50
CA SER A 134 -3.54 -7.13 2.37
C SER A 134 -2.25 -6.57 2.95
N PHE A 135 -1.59 -5.71 2.22
CA PHE A 135 -0.54 -4.77 2.65
C PHE A 135 -0.65 -3.50 1.81
N GLY A 136 0.03 -2.44 2.20
CA GLY A 136 0.06 -1.22 1.39
C GLY A 136 1.14 -1.30 0.31
N ILE A 137 2.38 -0.99 0.68
CA ILE A 137 3.57 -1.08 -0.19
C ILE A 137 4.58 -2.03 0.43
N ARG A 138 5.15 -2.93 -0.39
CA ARG A 138 6.28 -3.79 -0.04
C ARG A 138 7.42 -3.56 -1.01
N CYS A 139 8.61 -3.25 -0.48
CA CYS A 139 9.85 -3.13 -1.23
C CYS A 139 10.77 -4.30 -0.89
N ASP A 140 11.06 -5.15 -1.87
CA ASP A 140 12.03 -6.23 -1.74
C ASP A 140 13.46 -5.68 -1.62
N SER A 141 14.36 -6.47 -1.05
CA SER A 141 15.77 -6.13 -0.92
C SER A 141 16.41 -5.76 -2.26
N SER A 142 17.22 -4.72 -2.25
CA SER A 142 17.94 -4.21 -3.41
C SER A 142 19.19 -3.45 -2.96
N MET A 143 20.04 -3.01 -3.90
CA MET A 143 21.21 -2.18 -3.58
C MET A 143 20.77 -0.86 -2.97
N THR A 144 21.48 -0.40 -1.94
CA THR A 144 21.16 0.83 -1.20
C THR A 144 21.87 2.08 -1.77
N ASP A 145 22.70 1.92 -2.78
CA ASP A 145 23.34 3.00 -3.53
C ASP A 145 22.41 3.67 -4.55
N ARG A 146 21.26 3.06 -4.80
CA ARG A 146 20.24 3.54 -5.72
C ARG A 146 18.87 3.58 -5.05
N ARG A 147 18.19 4.72 -5.16
CA ARG A 147 16.86 4.90 -4.55
C ARG A 147 15.83 3.97 -5.16
N LYS A 148 15.15 3.22 -4.30
CA LYS A 148 14.07 2.34 -4.71
C LYS A 148 12.71 3.03 -4.72
N LEU A 149 12.44 3.82 -3.68
CA LEU A 149 11.14 4.46 -3.48
C LEU A 149 11.29 5.90 -3.00
N THR A 150 10.55 6.80 -3.63
CA THR A 150 10.19 8.12 -3.09
C THR A 150 8.67 8.15 -2.93
N LEU A 151 8.18 8.39 -1.72
CA LEU A 151 6.76 8.51 -1.39
C LEU A 151 6.52 9.89 -0.80
N GLU A 152 5.68 10.69 -1.45
CA GLU A 152 5.42 12.06 -1.04
C GLU A 152 3.93 12.38 -1.00
N SER A 153 3.50 13.13 0.02
CA SER A 153 2.13 13.64 0.15
C SER A 153 1.06 12.57 -0.05
N SER A 154 1.34 11.35 0.43
CA SER A 154 0.56 10.15 0.14
C SER A 154 -0.03 9.54 1.41
N ILE A 155 -1.07 8.74 1.25
CA ILE A 155 -1.75 8.06 2.35
C ILE A 155 -1.73 6.55 2.11
N ILE A 156 -1.29 5.79 3.12
CA ILE A 156 -1.40 4.33 3.16
C ILE A 156 -2.18 3.96 4.41
N ARG A 157 -3.32 3.27 4.26
CA ARG A 157 -4.19 3.01 5.41
C ARG A 157 -5.05 1.77 5.28
N GLN A 158 -5.55 1.27 6.42
CA GLN A 158 -6.54 0.19 6.50
C GLN A 158 -6.05 -1.08 5.79
N VAL A 159 -4.92 -1.63 6.21
CA VAL A 159 -4.36 -2.86 5.63
C VAL A 159 -4.31 -4.00 6.65
N SER A 160 -4.42 -5.26 6.20
CA SER A 160 -4.38 -6.45 7.07
C SER A 160 -2.97 -7.01 7.31
N GLY A 161 -1.93 -6.38 6.76
CA GLY A 161 -0.52 -6.64 7.02
C GLY A 161 0.20 -5.34 7.34
N ASN A 162 1.45 -5.18 6.86
CA ASN A 162 2.21 -3.94 7.02
C ASN A 162 1.71 -2.85 6.06
N GLY A 163 1.68 -1.59 6.53
CA GLY A 163 1.38 -0.43 5.68
C GLY A 163 2.49 -0.20 4.66
N LEU A 164 3.70 0.06 5.13
CA LEU A 164 4.91 0.21 4.32
C LEU A 164 5.99 -0.74 4.85
N GLU A 165 6.38 -1.71 4.04
CA GLU A 165 7.40 -2.70 4.36
C GLU A 165 8.62 -2.48 3.47
N LEU A 166 9.76 -2.17 4.08
CA LEU A 166 11.01 -1.86 3.38
C LEU A 166 12.10 -2.84 3.85
N THR A 167 12.60 -3.65 2.93
CA THR A 167 13.66 -4.61 3.21
C THR A 167 14.93 -4.22 2.48
N SER A 168 15.98 -3.88 3.24
CA SER A 168 17.36 -3.65 2.73
C SER A 168 17.39 -2.91 1.38
N CYS A 169 16.82 -1.71 1.36
CA CYS A 169 16.77 -0.84 0.18
C CYS A 169 16.94 0.62 0.59
N GLN A 170 16.93 1.54 -0.36
CA GLN A 170 16.94 2.97 -0.10
C GLN A 170 15.56 3.56 -0.37
N ALA A 171 15.00 4.30 0.61
CA ALA A 171 13.73 4.99 0.43
C ALA A 171 13.68 6.35 1.14
N VAL A 172 12.91 7.27 0.55
CA VAL A 172 12.59 8.57 1.13
C VAL A 172 11.07 8.72 1.19
N VAL A 173 10.58 9.07 2.36
CA VAL A 173 9.15 9.29 2.62
C VAL A 173 8.96 10.69 3.19
N GLY A 174 8.13 11.49 2.54
CA GLY A 174 7.86 12.86 2.94
C GLY A 174 6.39 13.21 3.02
N ASN A 175 5.99 14.01 4.01
CA ASN A 175 4.65 14.58 4.13
C ASN A 175 3.52 13.54 3.95
N SER A 176 3.70 12.34 4.47
CA SER A 176 2.81 11.20 4.21
C SER A 176 2.24 10.62 5.51
N GLU A 177 1.03 10.05 5.40
CA GLU A 177 0.36 9.32 6.45
C GLU A 177 0.42 7.81 6.18
N ILE A 178 0.86 7.03 7.17
CA ILE A 178 0.77 5.58 7.16
C ILE A 178 0.06 5.16 8.43
N SER A 179 -1.17 4.63 8.27
CA SER A 179 -2.04 4.44 9.42
C SER A 179 -2.85 3.15 9.38
N ASN A 180 -3.26 2.69 10.55
CA ASN A 180 -4.22 1.59 10.74
C ASN A 180 -3.85 0.31 9.98
N ALA A 181 -2.71 -0.27 10.32
CA ALA A 181 -2.25 -1.57 9.84
C ALA A 181 -2.47 -2.65 10.92
N GLU A 182 -2.92 -3.84 10.55
CA GLU A 182 -3.06 -4.97 11.50
C GLU A 182 -1.69 -5.39 12.05
N GLU A 183 -0.66 -5.35 11.18
CA GLU A 183 0.73 -5.48 11.60
C GLU A 183 1.32 -4.08 11.86
N ASN A 184 2.44 -3.71 11.25
CA ASN A 184 3.08 -2.43 11.50
C ASN A 184 2.65 -1.38 10.46
N CYS A 185 2.47 -0.13 10.87
CA CYS A 185 2.31 0.93 9.88
C CYS A 185 3.57 1.01 9.00
N VAL A 186 4.76 1.03 9.62
CA VAL A 186 6.04 0.96 8.91
C VAL A 186 6.89 -0.17 9.49
N SER A 187 7.40 -1.06 8.63
CA SER A 187 8.34 -2.12 8.98
C SER A 187 9.64 -1.95 8.18
N LEU A 188 10.75 -1.72 8.87
CA LEU A 188 12.08 -1.55 8.32
C LEU A 188 12.96 -2.75 8.68
N LEU A 189 13.57 -3.37 7.67
CA LEU A 189 14.56 -4.44 7.86
C LEU A 189 15.85 -4.09 7.12
N GLY A 190 16.87 -3.60 7.85
CA GLY A 190 18.10 -3.08 7.26
C GLY A 190 17.86 -1.87 6.34
N GLY A 191 18.85 -1.46 5.55
CA GLY A 191 18.70 -0.45 4.48
C GLY A 191 19.08 0.97 4.88
N ASP A 192 18.60 1.96 4.08
CA ASP A 192 18.86 3.39 4.24
C ASP A 192 17.56 4.19 4.00
N TYR A 193 17.05 4.83 5.04
CA TYR A 193 15.71 5.43 5.03
C TYR A 193 15.69 6.84 5.62
N THR A 194 14.91 7.71 4.98
CA THR A 194 14.60 9.04 5.52
C THR A 194 13.09 9.27 5.51
N PHE A 195 12.55 9.63 6.67
CA PHE A 195 11.16 10.03 6.87
C PHE A 195 11.14 11.49 7.35
N THR A 196 10.36 12.33 6.68
CA THR A 196 10.26 13.76 7.05
C THR A 196 8.80 14.21 7.02
N HIS A 197 8.32 14.83 8.10
CA HIS A 197 6.94 15.30 8.24
C HIS A 197 5.90 14.19 8.02
N CYS A 198 6.16 12.99 8.52
CA CYS A 198 5.27 11.84 8.37
C CYS A 198 4.45 11.59 9.63
N THR A 199 3.25 11.06 9.43
CA THR A 199 2.40 10.54 10.51
C THR A 199 2.31 9.03 10.41
N LEU A 200 2.82 8.32 11.42
CA LEU A 200 2.74 6.88 11.58
C LEU A 200 1.78 6.60 12.74
N ALA A 201 0.52 6.23 12.44
CA ALA A 201 -0.53 6.19 13.46
C ALA A 201 -1.28 4.85 13.44
N ASN A 202 -1.02 3.96 14.42
CA ASN A 202 -1.64 2.64 14.45
C ASN A 202 -2.78 2.52 15.48
N TYR A 203 -3.99 2.85 15.05
CA TYR A 203 -5.25 2.65 15.78
C TYR A 203 -6.12 1.56 15.12
N PHE A 204 -5.50 0.55 14.53
CA PHE A 204 -6.22 -0.54 13.87
C PHE A 204 -7.16 -1.26 14.83
N SER A 205 -8.44 -1.40 14.44
CA SER A 205 -9.51 -1.91 15.32
C SER A 205 -10.44 -2.93 14.64
N TRP A 206 -10.12 -3.38 13.42
CA TRP A 206 -10.94 -4.37 12.71
C TRP A 206 -10.73 -5.80 13.20
N ASN A 207 -9.56 -6.06 13.76
CA ASN A 207 -9.16 -7.32 14.35
C ASN A 207 -8.15 -7.03 15.46
N VAL A 208 -7.62 -8.07 16.11
CA VAL A 208 -6.51 -7.92 17.06
C VAL A 208 -5.29 -7.40 16.33
N ARG A 209 -4.84 -6.20 16.70
CA ARG A 209 -3.62 -5.61 16.18
C ARG A 209 -2.42 -6.45 16.62
N LYS A 210 -1.51 -6.76 15.68
CA LYS A 210 -0.33 -7.62 15.90
C LYS A 210 0.98 -6.86 15.97
N GLY A 211 1.01 -5.63 15.45
CA GLY A 211 2.23 -4.84 15.34
C GLY A 211 2.12 -3.44 15.95
N THR A 212 3.06 -2.59 15.62
CA THR A 212 3.25 -1.23 16.16
C THR A 212 3.12 -0.18 15.04
N ALA A 213 3.22 1.11 15.39
CA ALA A 213 3.31 2.15 14.37
C ALA A 213 4.63 2.07 13.60
N LEU A 214 5.75 1.75 14.28
CA LEU A 214 7.06 1.62 13.67
C LEU A 214 7.80 0.38 14.20
N GLN A 215 8.25 -0.48 13.28
CA GLN A 215 9.17 -1.56 13.58
C GLN A 215 10.50 -1.33 12.84
N VAL A 216 11.64 -1.45 13.55
CA VAL A 216 12.99 -1.29 12.98
C VAL A 216 13.84 -2.48 13.38
N ARG A 217 14.38 -3.21 12.39
CA ARG A 217 15.20 -4.41 12.63
C ARG A 217 16.44 -4.43 11.71
N ASN A 218 17.52 -5.09 12.17
CA ASN A 218 18.70 -5.36 11.35
C ASN A 218 19.05 -6.84 11.27
N GLU A 219 18.14 -7.72 11.67
CA GLU A 219 18.26 -9.17 11.56
C GLU A 219 16.89 -9.82 11.43
N GLN A 220 16.80 -10.86 10.63
CA GLN A 220 15.63 -11.72 10.52
C GLN A 220 16.09 -13.15 10.16
N ASP A 221 15.58 -14.16 10.89
CA ASP A 221 15.88 -15.59 10.65
C ASP A 221 17.40 -15.85 10.62
N ASP A 222 18.17 -15.28 11.55
CA ASP A 222 19.62 -15.31 11.66
C ASP A 222 20.38 -14.70 10.47
N ILE A 223 19.68 -14.01 9.57
CA ILE A 223 20.28 -13.29 8.45
C ILE A 223 20.42 -11.81 8.82
N ALA A 224 21.65 -11.30 8.64
CA ALA A 224 21.98 -9.90 8.89
C ALA A 224 21.48 -8.98 7.75
N TYR A 225 20.85 -7.89 8.12
CA TYR A 225 20.42 -6.80 7.25
C TYR A 225 20.93 -5.48 7.81
N PRO A 226 22.15 -5.02 7.46
CA PRO A 226 22.69 -3.80 8.03
C PRO A 226 21.75 -2.61 7.84
N LEU A 227 21.35 -1.95 8.91
CA LEU A 227 20.62 -0.69 8.89
C LEU A 227 21.63 0.45 8.86
N SER A 228 21.97 0.91 7.67
CA SER A 228 22.96 1.96 7.47
C SER A 228 22.46 3.29 8.02
N SER A 229 21.16 3.56 7.86
CA SER A 229 20.52 4.77 8.36
C SER A 229 18.99 4.60 8.41
N ALA A 230 18.35 5.10 9.47
CA ALA A 230 16.90 5.34 9.54
C ALA A 230 16.64 6.67 10.23
N ILE A 231 16.35 7.71 9.47
CA ILE A 231 16.22 9.08 9.97
C ILE A 231 14.74 9.48 9.96
N PHE A 232 14.26 9.94 11.12
CA PHE A 232 12.89 10.46 11.28
C PHE A 232 12.96 11.92 11.73
N ARG A 233 12.49 12.85 10.87
CA ARG A 233 12.47 14.29 11.16
C ARG A 233 11.04 14.81 11.17
N ASN A 234 10.68 15.52 12.25
CA ASN A 234 9.36 16.12 12.40
C ASN A 234 8.22 15.12 12.15
N CYS A 235 8.37 13.88 12.63
CA CYS A 235 7.38 12.83 12.46
C CYS A 235 6.54 12.64 13.72
N ILE A 236 5.28 12.26 13.54
CA ILE A 236 4.37 11.84 14.61
C ILE A 236 4.31 10.31 14.57
N ILE A 237 4.62 9.65 15.70
CA ILE A 237 4.47 8.21 15.86
C ILE A 237 3.54 7.97 17.03
N ALA A 238 2.37 7.38 16.77
CA ALA A 238 1.30 7.22 17.73
C ALA A 238 0.49 5.95 17.51
N GLY A 239 -0.27 5.53 18.50
CA GLY A 239 -1.17 4.40 18.39
C GLY A 239 -1.88 4.06 19.68
N SER A 240 -2.58 2.93 19.70
CA SER A 240 -3.34 2.44 20.86
C SER A 240 -2.55 1.45 21.75
N GLY A 241 -1.30 1.14 21.40
CA GLY A 241 -0.43 0.25 22.20
C GLY A 241 0.34 0.97 23.28
N THR A 242 0.95 0.19 24.18
CA THR A 242 1.84 0.72 25.20
C THR A 242 3.12 1.30 24.58
N ASP A 243 3.67 0.57 23.59
CA ASP A 243 4.84 0.97 22.82
C ASP A 243 4.48 0.98 21.32
N GLU A 244 4.76 2.08 20.65
CA GLU A 244 4.49 2.24 19.21
C GLU A 244 5.77 2.20 18.36
N ILE A 245 6.91 2.03 18.99
CA ILE A 245 8.20 1.80 18.33
C ILE A 245 8.78 0.48 18.85
N ASN A 246 8.97 -0.46 17.92
CA ASN A 246 9.57 -1.76 18.22
C ASN A 246 10.95 -1.88 17.54
N GLY A 247 12.02 -2.00 18.34
CA GLY A 247 13.40 -2.16 17.88
C GLY A 247 13.89 -3.60 18.02
N GLY A 248 14.41 -4.19 16.95
CA GLY A 248 15.05 -5.50 16.95
C GLY A 248 16.50 -5.42 16.47
N ARG A 249 17.45 -5.36 17.41
CA ARG A 249 18.89 -5.33 17.10
C ARG A 249 19.48 -6.73 17.13
N SER A 250 20.30 -7.07 16.13
CA SER A 250 21.13 -8.28 16.10
C SER A 250 22.04 -8.35 17.32
N LYS A 251 22.30 -9.57 17.81
CA LYS A 251 23.29 -9.84 18.85
C LYS A 251 24.72 -9.56 18.36
N ASN A 252 24.95 -9.60 17.05
CA ASN A 252 26.24 -9.23 16.45
C ASN A 252 26.36 -7.71 16.35
N GLU A 253 27.12 -7.12 17.26
CA GLU A 253 27.32 -5.66 17.34
C GLU A 253 28.01 -5.05 16.11
N ASN A 254 28.68 -5.87 15.29
CA ASN A 254 29.31 -5.41 14.05
C ASN A 254 28.29 -5.11 12.92
N ILE A 255 27.03 -5.55 13.09
CA ILE A 255 25.97 -5.27 12.12
C ILE A 255 25.41 -3.87 12.41
N ALA A 256 25.51 -2.96 11.44
CA ALA A 256 25.03 -1.59 11.57
C ALA A 256 23.56 -1.53 11.99
N PHE A 257 23.25 -0.70 12.99
CA PHE A 257 21.89 -0.43 13.48
C PHE A 257 21.77 1.06 13.83
N ASN A 258 21.76 1.90 12.79
CA ASN A 258 21.79 3.35 12.94
C ASN A 258 20.41 3.96 12.72
N TYR A 259 19.88 4.62 13.73
CA TYR A 259 18.62 5.37 13.62
C TYR A 259 18.70 6.70 14.37
N TYR A 260 17.92 7.66 13.94
CA TYR A 260 17.90 9.00 14.50
C TYR A 260 16.51 9.61 14.43
N PHE A 261 16.05 10.18 15.53
CA PHE A 261 14.81 10.95 15.65
C PHE A 261 15.13 12.39 15.98
N SER A 262 14.53 13.34 15.26
CA SER A 262 14.67 14.79 15.51
C SER A 262 13.38 15.53 15.25
N HIS A 263 13.25 16.64 15.93
CA HIS A 263 12.25 17.68 15.70
C HIS A 263 12.86 18.82 14.90
#